data_95e14b05d7af08980aa26f1a7de4bd5a
#
_entry.id   95e14b05d7af08980aa26f1a7de4bd5a
#
_cell.length_a   1.000
_cell.length_b   1.000
_cell.length_c   1.000
_cell.angle_alpha   90.00
_cell.angle_beta   90.00
_cell.angle_gamma   90.00
#
_symmetry.space_group_name_H-M   'P 1'
#
loop_
_entity.id
_entity.type
_entity.pdbx_description
1 polymer ?
#
loop_
_entity_poly.entity_id
_entity_poly.type
_entity_poly.pdbx_seq_one_letter_code
_entity_poly.pdbx_strand_id
1 'polypeptide(L)'
;SKLGKKVLLLERHYTAGGFTHVFKRKGFEWDVGIHYIGEVQRPNSVLRKLFDYVSDNQLKWDDMGEIYDRIILGNKQYDFVKGVDNFKSKMHEYFPNEKEAIEKYINLIFAANKSASKFYMDKALPRFISATLGIFMRKRYLKYSDRTTYDCFK
;
A
#
# COMPACT_ATOMS: atom_id res chain seq x y z
N SER A 1 -0.51 -25.74 1.49
CA SER A 1 -1.28 -24.49 1.46
C SER A 1 -2.49 -24.59 2.38
N LYS A 2 -2.99 -23.44 2.85
CA LYS A 2 -4.20 -23.35 3.72
C LYS A 2 -5.47 -23.97 3.09
N LEU A 3 -5.51 -24.06 1.77
CA LEU A 3 -6.63 -24.62 1.01
C LEU A 3 -6.40 -26.08 0.58
N GLY A 4 -5.47 -26.79 1.20
CA GLY A 4 -5.16 -28.18 0.87
C GLY A 4 -4.51 -28.39 -0.50
N LYS A 5 -4.13 -27.35 -1.22
CA LYS A 5 -3.48 -27.45 -2.53
C LYS A 5 -1.98 -27.69 -2.37
N LYS A 6 -1.42 -28.54 -3.26
CA LYS A 6 0.03 -28.64 -3.39
C LYS A 6 0.53 -27.39 -4.11
N VAL A 7 1.49 -26.69 -3.52
CA VAL A 7 2.04 -25.44 -4.04
C VAL A 7 3.55 -25.57 -4.18
N LEU A 8 4.08 -25.23 -5.33
CA LEU A 8 5.50 -25.01 -5.57
C LEU A 8 5.76 -23.52 -5.64
N LEU A 9 6.58 -23.01 -4.73
CA LEU A 9 7.02 -21.63 -4.74
C LEU A 9 8.47 -21.56 -5.23
N LEU A 10 8.69 -20.83 -6.32
CA LEU A 10 10.01 -20.59 -6.89
C LEU A 10 10.44 -19.15 -6.59
N GLU A 11 11.58 -19.00 -5.92
CA GLU A 11 12.20 -17.70 -5.65
C GLU A 11 13.57 -17.64 -6.34
N ARG A 12 13.79 -16.58 -7.10
CA ARG A 12 15.07 -16.35 -7.80
C ARG A 12 16.12 -15.72 -6.90
N HIS A 13 15.69 -14.99 -5.89
CA HIS A 13 16.59 -14.33 -4.96
C HIS A 13 17.30 -15.36 -4.06
N TYR A 14 18.50 -15.04 -3.60
CA TYR A 14 19.27 -15.90 -2.70
C TYR A 14 18.61 -16.13 -1.32
N THR A 15 17.66 -15.28 -0.96
CA THR A 15 16.86 -15.38 0.26
C THR A 15 15.37 -15.41 -0.08
N ALA A 16 14.60 -16.24 0.60
CA ALA A 16 13.15 -16.28 0.47
C ALA A 16 12.54 -14.91 0.81
N GLY A 17 11.55 -14.48 0.02
CA GLY A 17 10.88 -13.21 0.21
C GLY A 17 11.27 -12.12 -0.80
N GLY A 18 12.32 -12.32 -1.61
CA GLY A 18 12.72 -11.36 -2.65
C GLY A 18 12.92 -9.96 -2.07
N PHE A 19 12.20 -8.96 -2.57
CA PHE A 19 12.28 -7.57 -2.08
C PHE A 19 11.73 -7.34 -0.66
N THR A 20 11.19 -8.34 -0.01
CA THR A 20 10.77 -8.24 1.40
C THR A 20 11.77 -8.87 2.37
N HIS A 21 13.00 -9.15 1.90
CA HIS A 21 14.06 -9.64 2.78
C HIS A 21 14.71 -8.50 3.58
N VAL A 22 15.54 -8.87 4.54
CA VAL A 22 16.33 -7.95 5.35
C VAL A 22 17.81 -8.13 5.07
N PHE A 23 18.63 -7.11 5.30
CA PHE A 23 20.08 -7.21 5.29
C PHE A 23 20.67 -6.63 6.58
N LYS A 24 21.84 -7.14 6.94
CA LYS A 24 22.56 -6.69 8.14
C LYS A 24 23.86 -5.99 7.77
N ARG A 25 24.12 -4.85 8.40
CA ARG A 25 25.37 -4.11 8.24
C ARG A 25 25.77 -3.41 9.54
N LYS A 26 27.01 -3.61 9.97
CA LYS A 26 27.56 -2.98 11.19
C LYS A 26 26.69 -3.16 12.44
N GLY A 27 26.09 -4.34 12.62
CA GLY A 27 25.24 -4.66 13.77
C GLY A 27 23.79 -4.17 13.66
N PHE A 28 23.43 -3.47 12.61
CA PHE A 28 22.06 -3.03 12.33
C PHE A 28 21.41 -3.94 11.30
N GLU A 29 20.09 -4.09 11.40
CA GLU A 29 19.26 -4.81 10.46
C GLU A 29 18.33 -3.82 9.74
N TRP A 30 18.19 -3.98 8.43
CA TRP A 30 17.48 -3.08 7.55
C TRP A 30 16.54 -3.85 6.66
N ASP A 31 15.30 -3.38 6.51
CA ASP A 31 14.36 -3.86 5.50
C ASP A 31 14.76 -3.33 4.10
N VAL A 32 14.52 -4.14 3.07
CA VAL A 32 14.86 -3.76 1.70
C VAL A 32 13.71 -3.05 0.99
N GLY A 33 12.50 -3.56 1.03
CA GLY A 33 11.42 -3.05 0.21
C GLY A 33 10.21 -2.52 0.96
N ILE A 34 9.83 -3.15 2.06
CA ILE A 34 8.65 -2.79 2.85
C ILE A 34 9.08 -2.57 4.29
N HIS A 35 8.89 -1.34 4.78
CA HIS A 35 9.30 -0.95 6.12
C HIS A 35 8.11 -0.92 7.09
N TYR A 36 6.90 -0.65 6.60
CA TYR A 36 5.69 -0.63 7.41
C TYR A 36 4.45 -0.97 6.56
N ILE A 37 3.39 -1.39 7.21
CA ILE A 37 2.14 -1.79 6.57
C ILE A 37 0.98 -1.06 7.23
N GLY A 38 0.16 -0.39 6.42
CA GLY A 38 -1.06 0.28 6.88
C GLY A 38 -2.19 -0.70 7.18
N GLU A 39 -3.19 -0.23 7.93
CA GLU A 39 -4.46 -0.92 8.23
C GLU A 39 -4.36 -2.17 9.13
N VAL A 40 -3.18 -2.73 9.37
CA VAL A 40 -3.02 -3.97 10.19
C VAL A 40 -3.33 -3.76 11.67
N GLN A 41 -3.29 -2.53 12.17
CA GLN A 41 -3.71 -2.20 13.53
C GLN A 41 -5.24 -2.25 13.72
N ARG A 42 -6.01 -2.24 12.63
CA ARG A 42 -7.46 -2.34 12.69
C ARG A 42 -7.90 -3.81 12.62
N PRO A 43 -8.44 -4.42 13.69
CA PRO A 43 -8.75 -5.85 13.73
C PRO A 43 -9.71 -6.31 12.64
N ASN A 44 -10.59 -5.41 12.18
CA ASN A 44 -11.60 -5.70 11.17
C ASN A 44 -11.17 -5.39 9.73
N SER A 45 -9.96 -4.86 9.50
CA SER A 45 -9.47 -4.61 8.15
C SER A 45 -9.27 -5.93 7.39
N VAL A 46 -9.45 -5.89 6.09
CA VAL A 46 -9.24 -7.06 5.21
C VAL A 46 -7.78 -7.51 5.29
N LEU A 47 -6.87 -6.55 5.33
CA LEU A 47 -5.43 -6.83 5.36
C LEU A 47 -5.02 -7.51 6.67
N ARG A 48 -5.52 -7.03 7.81
CA ARG A 48 -5.28 -7.67 9.11
C ARG A 48 -5.80 -9.12 9.12
N LYS A 49 -7.03 -9.34 8.68
CA LYS A 49 -7.63 -10.69 8.62
C LYS A 49 -6.84 -11.63 7.68
N LEU A 50 -6.32 -11.09 6.56
CA LEU A 50 -5.49 -11.88 5.66
C LEU A 50 -4.19 -12.33 6.33
N PHE A 51 -3.48 -11.41 6.99
CA PHE A 51 -2.25 -11.74 7.71
C PHE A 51 -2.49 -12.70 8.87
N ASP A 52 -3.53 -12.49 9.66
CA ASP A 52 -3.91 -13.40 10.74
C ASP A 52 -4.20 -14.80 10.20
N TYR A 53 -4.92 -14.91 9.07
CA TYR A 53 -5.24 -16.18 8.44
C TYR A 53 -4.00 -16.90 7.91
N VAL A 54 -3.10 -16.21 7.20
CA VAL A 54 -1.93 -16.86 6.58
C VAL A 54 -0.85 -17.23 7.59
N SER A 55 -0.76 -16.51 8.70
CA SER A 55 0.23 -16.70 9.77
C SER A 55 -0.28 -17.51 10.96
N ASP A 56 -1.53 -17.98 10.93
CA ASP A 56 -2.20 -18.59 12.10
C ASP A 56 -2.18 -17.69 13.35
N ASN A 57 -2.38 -16.38 13.16
CA ASN A 57 -2.32 -15.34 14.20
C ASN A 57 -0.95 -15.23 14.90
N GLN A 58 0.12 -15.72 14.28
CA GLN A 58 1.46 -15.66 14.87
C GLN A 58 2.16 -14.33 14.67
N LEU A 59 1.74 -13.52 13.66
CA LEU A 59 2.30 -12.20 13.45
C LEU A 59 1.81 -11.23 14.52
N LYS A 60 2.77 -10.58 15.16
CA LYS A 60 2.51 -9.46 16.07
C LYS A 60 2.81 -8.16 15.35
N TRP A 61 2.01 -7.16 15.62
CA TRP A 61 2.10 -5.85 14.98
C TRP A 61 2.34 -4.79 16.03
N ASP A 62 3.41 -4.03 15.88
CA ASP A 62 3.71 -2.88 16.72
C ASP A 62 3.22 -1.59 16.04
N ASP A 63 2.76 -0.63 16.84
CA ASP A 63 2.33 0.68 16.35
C ASP A 63 3.55 1.58 16.20
N MET A 64 3.67 2.24 15.05
CA MET A 64 4.76 3.18 14.80
C MET A 64 4.57 4.54 15.49
N GLY A 65 3.44 4.74 16.18
CA GLY A 65 3.11 6.00 16.83
C GLY A 65 2.50 7.04 15.88
N GLU A 66 2.48 8.29 16.33
CA GLU A 66 1.83 9.38 15.57
C GLU A 66 2.60 9.80 14.32
N ILE A 67 3.93 9.72 14.35
CA ILE A 67 4.80 10.01 13.21
C ILE A 67 5.32 8.68 12.67
N TYR A 68 4.79 8.26 11.53
CA TYR A 68 5.15 6.98 10.93
C TYR A 68 6.29 7.07 9.90
N ASP A 69 6.58 8.27 9.41
CA ASP A 69 7.69 8.51 8.51
C ASP A 69 8.21 9.94 8.65
N ARG A 70 9.48 10.15 8.31
CA ARG A 70 10.16 11.44 8.42
C ARG A 70 11.13 11.64 7.28
N ILE A 71 10.93 12.68 6.49
CA ILE A 71 11.83 13.08 5.41
C ILE A 71 12.67 14.26 5.87
N ILE A 72 13.98 14.12 5.78
CA ILE A 72 14.93 15.22 6.05
C ILE A 72 15.53 15.65 4.72
N LEU A 73 15.33 16.92 4.37
CA LEU A 73 15.84 17.51 3.13
C LEU A 73 16.62 18.78 3.46
N GLY A 74 17.93 18.68 3.41
CA GLY A 74 18.83 19.73 3.90
C GLY A 74 18.58 19.97 5.40
N ASN A 75 18.22 21.19 5.76
CA ASN A 75 17.93 21.59 7.15
C ASN A 75 16.42 21.53 7.49
N LYS A 76 15.60 21.06 6.57
CA LYS A 76 14.16 20.94 6.78
C LYS A 76 13.76 19.51 7.08
N GLN A 77 12.78 19.35 7.97
CA GLN A 77 12.20 18.09 8.36
C GLN A 77 10.71 18.10 8.04
N TYR A 78 10.24 17.01 7.45
CA TYR A 78 8.84 16.82 7.09
C TYR A 78 8.36 15.52 7.73
N ASP A 79 7.49 15.63 8.72
CA ASP A 79 6.91 14.50 9.42
C ASP A 79 5.61 14.06 8.75
N PHE A 80 5.49 12.78 8.49
CA PHE A 80 4.27 12.15 8.01
C PHE A 80 3.53 11.59 9.20
N VAL A 81 2.36 12.15 9.45
CA VAL A 81 1.58 11.87 10.64
C VAL A 81 0.38 10.97 10.36
N LYS A 82 -0.01 10.21 11.36
CA LYS A 82 -1.12 9.26 11.32
C LYS A 82 -2.46 9.96 11.18
N GLY A 83 -3.32 9.43 10.34
CA GLY A 83 -4.66 9.95 10.08
C GLY A 83 -4.70 10.94 8.92
N VAL A 84 -5.73 10.81 8.07
CA VAL A 84 -5.83 11.59 6.82
C VAL A 84 -5.93 13.09 7.08
N ASP A 85 -6.77 13.49 8.05
CA ASP A 85 -6.98 14.91 8.35
C ASP A 85 -5.75 15.52 9.01
N ASN A 86 -5.08 14.78 9.89
CA ASN A 86 -3.81 15.20 10.49
C ASN A 86 -2.72 15.36 9.42
N PHE A 87 -2.62 14.38 8.52
CA PHE A 87 -1.68 14.43 7.40
C PHE A 87 -1.92 15.64 6.50
N LYS A 88 -3.18 15.90 6.11
CA LYS A 88 -3.55 17.09 5.32
C LYS A 88 -3.16 18.37 6.04
N SER A 89 -3.52 18.49 7.31
CA SER A 89 -3.19 19.68 8.12
C SER A 89 -1.69 19.90 8.17
N LYS A 90 -0.91 18.82 8.35
CA LYS A 90 0.55 18.90 8.39
C LYS A 90 1.15 19.30 7.05
N MET A 91 0.63 18.74 5.95
CA MET A 91 1.06 19.13 4.59
C MET A 91 0.69 20.58 4.26
N HIS A 92 -0.49 21.06 4.68
CA HIS A 92 -0.89 22.47 4.53
C HIS A 92 0.00 23.43 5.33
N GLU A 93 0.51 23.00 6.49
CA GLU A 93 1.49 23.77 7.29
C GLU A 93 2.83 23.86 6.54
N TYR A 94 3.32 22.75 5.99
CA TYR A 94 4.57 22.72 5.25
C TYR A 94 4.52 23.46 3.90
N PHE A 95 3.38 23.38 3.21
CA PHE A 95 3.17 23.89 1.86
C PHE A 95 1.90 24.74 1.77
N PRO A 96 1.88 25.93 2.37
CA PRO A 96 0.66 26.74 2.49
C PRO A 96 0.09 27.21 1.15
N ASN A 97 0.93 27.30 0.10
CA ASN A 97 0.53 27.69 -1.25
C ASN A 97 0.01 26.53 -2.09
N GLU A 98 0.14 25.28 -1.61
CA GLU A 98 -0.17 24.05 -2.38
C GLU A 98 -1.41 23.32 -1.81
N LYS A 99 -2.23 23.98 -1.02
CA LYS A 99 -3.38 23.35 -0.34
C LYS A 99 -4.33 22.65 -1.32
N GLU A 100 -4.63 23.31 -2.44
CA GLU A 100 -5.54 22.76 -3.43
C GLU A 100 -4.94 21.50 -4.11
N ALA A 101 -3.65 21.53 -4.41
CA ALA A 101 -2.94 20.38 -4.99
C ALA A 101 -2.90 19.19 -4.02
N ILE A 102 -2.66 19.45 -2.73
CA ILE A 102 -2.68 18.43 -1.67
C ILE A 102 -4.08 17.78 -1.57
N GLU A 103 -5.14 18.57 -1.54
CA GLU A 103 -6.51 18.06 -1.50
C GLU A 103 -6.85 17.22 -2.74
N LYS A 104 -6.49 17.71 -3.93
CA LYS A 104 -6.68 16.97 -5.19
C LYS A 104 -5.95 15.63 -5.17
N TYR A 105 -4.70 15.64 -4.71
CA TYR A 105 -3.88 14.42 -4.63
C TYR A 105 -4.49 13.38 -3.68
N ILE A 106 -4.89 13.77 -2.48
CA ILE A 106 -5.51 12.86 -1.50
C ILE A 106 -6.83 12.30 -2.05
N ASN A 107 -7.67 13.16 -2.66
CA ASN A 107 -8.92 12.72 -3.28
C ASN A 107 -8.68 11.75 -4.44
N LEU A 108 -7.61 11.96 -5.22
CA LEU A 108 -7.21 11.04 -6.31
C LEU A 108 -6.83 9.66 -5.75
N ILE A 109 -6.05 9.60 -4.67
CA ILE A 109 -5.68 8.34 -3.99
C ILE A 109 -6.93 7.58 -3.55
N PHE A 110 -7.87 8.26 -2.87
CA PHE A 110 -9.12 7.60 -2.43
C PHE A 110 -9.97 7.12 -3.61
N ALA A 111 -10.09 7.91 -4.66
CA ALA A 111 -10.86 7.53 -5.85
C ALA A 111 -10.22 6.33 -6.58
N ALA A 112 -8.91 6.30 -6.70
CA ALA A 112 -8.16 5.17 -7.26
C ALA A 112 -8.36 3.91 -6.40
N ASN A 113 -8.17 4.01 -5.09
CA ASN A 113 -8.34 2.90 -4.16
C ASN A 113 -9.77 2.34 -4.19
N LYS A 114 -10.78 3.20 -4.16
CA LYS A 114 -12.19 2.78 -4.29
C LYS A 114 -12.46 2.02 -5.60
N SER A 115 -11.77 2.36 -6.68
CA SER A 115 -11.91 1.69 -7.97
C SER A 115 -11.20 0.33 -8.03
N ALA A 116 -10.16 0.13 -7.23
CA ALA A 116 -9.31 -1.06 -7.23
C ALA A 116 -10.09 -2.32 -6.81
N SER A 117 -11.07 -2.21 -5.93
CA SER A 117 -11.85 -3.37 -5.45
C SER A 117 -12.52 -4.14 -6.59
N LYS A 118 -13.14 -3.42 -7.54
CA LYS A 118 -13.78 -4.04 -8.72
C LYS A 118 -12.76 -4.67 -9.67
N PHE A 119 -11.61 -4.05 -9.82
CA PHE A 119 -10.51 -4.61 -10.62
C PHE A 119 -10.02 -5.93 -10.04
N TYR A 120 -9.79 -6.01 -8.73
CA TYR A 120 -9.36 -7.24 -8.09
C TYR A 120 -10.45 -8.31 -8.06
N MET A 121 -11.72 -7.93 -7.90
CA MET A 121 -12.85 -8.86 -8.04
C MET A 121 -12.88 -9.52 -9.43
N ASP A 122 -12.67 -8.75 -10.50
CA ASP A 122 -12.58 -9.29 -11.85
C ASP A 122 -11.48 -10.36 -11.97
N LYS A 123 -10.33 -10.14 -11.33
CA LYS A 123 -9.23 -11.12 -11.34
C LYS A 123 -9.54 -12.44 -10.61
N ALA A 124 -10.50 -12.42 -9.69
CA ALA A 124 -10.97 -13.60 -8.96
C ALA A 124 -12.08 -14.36 -9.70
N LEU A 125 -12.68 -13.77 -10.74
CA LEU A 125 -13.75 -14.38 -11.51
C LEU A 125 -13.23 -15.46 -12.50
N PRO A 126 -14.06 -16.49 -12.83
CA PRO A 126 -13.77 -17.40 -13.92
C PRO A 126 -13.57 -16.65 -15.25
N ARG A 127 -12.67 -17.15 -16.10
CA ARG A 127 -12.24 -16.48 -17.34
C ARG A 127 -13.40 -16.06 -18.26
N PHE A 128 -14.43 -16.90 -18.38
CA PHE A 128 -15.56 -16.61 -19.25
C PHE A 128 -16.42 -15.43 -18.74
N ILE A 129 -16.55 -15.27 -17.41
CA ILE A 129 -17.24 -14.11 -16.80
C ILE A 129 -16.37 -12.85 -16.92
N SER A 130 -15.08 -12.97 -16.64
CA SER A 130 -14.14 -11.84 -16.76
C SER A 130 -14.02 -11.36 -18.22
N ALA A 131 -14.13 -12.23 -19.21
CA ALA A 131 -14.12 -11.86 -20.63
C ALA A 131 -15.28 -10.91 -21.04
N THR A 132 -16.41 -11.03 -20.39
CA THR A 132 -17.62 -10.23 -20.68
C THR A 132 -17.76 -9.04 -19.73
N LEU A 133 -17.85 -9.30 -18.43
CA LEU A 133 -18.06 -8.25 -17.40
C LEU A 133 -16.79 -7.52 -17.01
N GLY A 134 -15.62 -8.13 -17.17
CA GLY A 134 -14.35 -7.59 -16.73
C GLY A 134 -13.99 -6.26 -17.39
N ILE A 135 -14.40 -6.04 -18.64
CA ILE A 135 -14.15 -4.77 -19.33
C ILE A 135 -14.77 -3.60 -18.55
N PHE A 136 -16.02 -3.75 -18.08
CA PHE A 136 -16.69 -2.72 -17.29
C PHE A 136 -16.11 -2.59 -15.88
N MET A 137 -15.73 -3.71 -15.26
CA MET A 137 -15.16 -3.73 -13.92
C MET A 137 -13.77 -3.04 -13.88
N ARG A 138 -12.96 -3.24 -14.92
CA ARG A 138 -11.59 -2.69 -15.02
C ARG A 138 -11.54 -1.24 -15.46
N LYS A 139 -12.47 -0.79 -16.32
CA LYS A 139 -12.44 0.53 -16.99
C LYS A 139 -12.16 1.68 -16.01
N ARG A 140 -12.81 1.69 -14.85
CA ARG A 140 -12.65 2.76 -13.88
C ARG A 140 -11.26 2.77 -13.23
N TYR A 141 -10.71 1.59 -12.95
CA TYR A 141 -9.38 1.46 -12.35
C TYR A 141 -8.28 1.82 -13.37
N LEU A 142 -8.39 1.32 -14.59
CA LEU A 142 -7.43 1.60 -15.68
C LEU A 142 -7.30 3.10 -15.98
N LYS A 143 -8.35 3.88 -15.76
CA LYS A 143 -8.26 5.35 -15.85
C LYS A 143 -7.18 5.95 -14.92
N TYR A 144 -6.89 5.29 -13.82
CA TYR A 144 -5.85 5.73 -12.88
C TYR A 144 -4.52 5.02 -13.12
N SER A 145 -4.54 3.70 -13.32
CA SER A 145 -3.32 2.88 -13.46
C SER A 145 -2.58 3.09 -14.78
N ASP A 146 -3.27 3.52 -15.84
CA ASP A 146 -2.67 3.73 -17.16
C ASP A 146 -2.04 5.13 -17.33
N ARG A 147 -2.02 5.92 -16.25
CA ARG A 147 -1.32 7.21 -16.22
C ARG A 147 0.11 7.03 -15.73
N THR A 148 1.00 7.85 -16.25
CA THR A 148 2.34 7.97 -15.67
C THR A 148 2.29 8.81 -14.40
N THR A 149 3.28 8.64 -13.52
CA THR A 149 3.44 9.50 -12.33
C THR A 149 3.54 10.98 -12.74
N TYR A 150 4.23 11.26 -13.83
CA TYR A 150 4.35 12.60 -14.39
C TYR A 150 3.00 13.23 -14.75
N ASP A 151 2.09 12.46 -15.37
CA ASP A 151 0.75 12.95 -15.73
C ASP A 151 -0.16 13.18 -14.53
N CYS A 152 0.13 12.55 -13.41
CA CYS A 152 -0.62 12.74 -12.15
C CYS A 152 -0.20 14.01 -11.40
N PHE A 153 1.02 14.51 -11.63
CA PHE A 153 1.57 15.70 -10.96
C PHE A 153 1.57 16.97 -11.84
N LYS A 154 0.99 16.91 -13.03
CA LYS A 154 0.66 18.07 -13.84
C LYS A 154 -0.74 18.61 -13.47
#